data_e12e98e39c5559ce79335379476b7a40
#
_entry.id   e12e98e39c5559ce79335379476b7a40
#
_cell.length_a   1.000
_cell.length_b   1.000
_cell.length_c   1.000
_cell.angle_alpha   90.00
_cell.angle_beta   90.00
_cell.angle_gamma   90.00
#
_symmetry.space_group_name_H-M   'P 1'
#
loop_
_entity.id
_entity.type
_entity.pdbx_description
1 polymer ?
#
loop_
_entity_poly.entity_id
_entity_poly.type
_entity_poly.pdbx_seq_one_letter_code
_entity_poly.pdbx_strand_id
1 'polypeptide(L)'
;MAQLYFRYGTMNSGKSIEILKVAYNYEEQGKPVVLLTSCLDNRDGVGYISSRIGMKRKAYPIGDDTDIFGYIANMDPRPYCVLVDEAQFLTRANVYDLARIVDELDIPVMAFGLKNDFQNNLFEGSKYLLLLSDKIDEIKTICHYCSRKATMVLRMEDGKPVYEGAQVQIGGHESYISVCRKHWFNPPHENIISLNKA
;
A
#
# COMPACT_ATOMS: atom_id res chain seq x y z
N MET A 1 0.93 4.38 24.75
CA MET A 1 -0.28 4.61 23.94
C MET A 1 0.04 4.21 22.51
N ALA A 2 -0.74 3.31 21.94
CA ALA A 2 -0.63 2.89 20.55
C ALA A 2 -0.84 4.07 19.59
N GLN A 3 -0.47 3.91 18.34
CA GLN A 3 -0.60 4.93 17.30
C GLN A 3 -1.04 4.31 15.98
N LEU A 4 -1.78 5.08 15.18
CA LEU A 4 -2.09 4.77 13.79
C LEU A 4 -1.01 5.40 12.90
N TYR A 5 -0.34 4.56 12.10
CA TYR A 5 0.69 4.98 11.16
C TYR A 5 0.17 4.82 9.73
N PHE A 6 0.33 5.85 8.91
CA PHE A 6 0.17 5.73 7.47
C PHE A 6 1.52 5.85 6.77
N ARG A 7 2.00 4.76 6.22
CA ARG A 7 3.27 4.66 5.49
C ARG A 7 3.00 4.52 4.00
N TYR A 8 3.00 5.63 3.31
CA TYR A 8 2.68 5.65 1.89
C TYR A 8 3.94 5.75 1.02
N GLY A 9 3.83 5.30 -0.21
CA GLY A 9 4.85 5.45 -1.23
C GLY A 9 4.26 5.18 -2.61
N THR A 10 4.97 5.56 -3.66
CA THR A 10 4.59 5.22 -5.04
C THR A 10 4.70 3.71 -5.28
N MET A 11 4.28 3.25 -6.43
CA MET A 11 4.49 1.85 -6.81
C MET A 11 5.99 1.53 -6.79
N ASN A 12 6.34 0.30 -6.44
CA ASN A 12 7.74 -0.16 -6.39
C ASN A 12 8.64 0.56 -5.37
N SER A 13 8.06 1.25 -4.38
CA SER A 13 8.82 1.91 -3.31
C SER A 13 9.28 0.96 -2.18
N GLY A 14 8.94 -0.32 -2.24
CA GLY A 14 9.32 -1.31 -1.23
C GLY A 14 8.35 -1.47 -0.07
N LYS A 15 7.09 -0.97 -0.17
CA LYS A 15 6.07 -1.09 0.88
C LYS A 15 5.91 -2.53 1.39
N SER A 16 5.72 -3.50 0.48
CA SER A 16 5.53 -4.90 0.87
C SER A 16 6.77 -5.52 1.53
N ILE A 17 7.97 -5.03 1.22
CA ILE A 17 9.20 -5.43 1.92
C ILE A 17 9.19 -4.87 3.35
N GLU A 18 8.85 -3.60 3.50
CA GLU A 18 8.79 -2.94 4.82
C GLU A 18 7.78 -3.60 5.74
N ILE A 19 6.56 -3.90 5.27
CA ILE A 19 5.54 -4.55 6.09
C ILE A 19 5.99 -5.96 6.52
N LEU A 20 6.56 -6.74 5.61
CA LEU A 20 7.05 -8.09 5.92
C LEU A 20 8.26 -8.07 6.89
N LYS A 21 9.14 -7.08 6.76
CA LYS A 21 10.24 -6.84 7.71
C LYS A 21 9.71 -6.51 9.11
N VAL A 22 8.71 -5.63 9.21
CA VAL A 22 8.10 -5.30 10.51
C VAL A 22 7.45 -6.54 11.13
N ALA A 23 6.69 -7.30 10.37
CA ALA A 23 6.08 -8.55 10.85
C ALA A 23 7.13 -9.52 11.40
N TYR A 24 8.19 -9.76 10.64
CA TYR A 24 9.30 -10.61 11.06
C TYR A 24 9.93 -10.14 12.38
N ASN A 25 10.22 -8.84 12.50
CA ASN A 25 10.88 -8.29 13.71
C ASN A 25 10.04 -8.47 14.98
N TYR A 26 8.71 -8.36 14.89
CA TYR A 26 7.81 -8.61 16.02
C TYR A 26 7.78 -10.11 16.38
N GLU A 27 7.60 -10.97 15.39
CA GLU A 27 7.47 -12.41 15.58
C GLU A 27 8.76 -13.06 16.11
N GLU A 28 9.94 -12.58 15.68
CA GLU A 28 11.23 -13.03 16.20
C GLU A 28 11.36 -12.79 17.71
N GLN A 29 10.65 -11.81 18.25
CA GLN A 29 10.57 -11.53 19.69
C GLN A 29 9.39 -12.22 20.38
N GLY A 30 8.71 -13.15 19.73
CA GLY A 30 7.54 -13.83 20.27
C GLY A 30 6.28 -12.96 20.37
N LYS A 31 6.20 -11.86 19.61
CA LYS A 31 5.09 -10.91 19.57
C LYS A 31 4.26 -11.13 18.29
N PRO A 32 3.15 -11.90 18.36
CA PRO A 32 2.35 -12.16 17.17
C PRO A 32 1.75 -10.88 16.60
N VAL A 33 1.73 -10.80 15.26
CA VAL A 33 1.11 -9.72 14.50
C VAL A 33 -0.02 -10.25 13.63
N VAL A 34 -0.94 -9.37 13.23
CA VAL A 34 -1.94 -9.67 12.22
C VAL A 34 -1.60 -8.93 10.94
N LEU A 35 -1.57 -9.67 9.84
CA LEU A 35 -1.39 -9.14 8.49
C LEU A 35 -2.76 -9.08 7.81
N LEU A 36 -3.14 -7.91 7.33
CA LEU A 36 -4.35 -7.63 6.58
C LEU A 36 -3.99 -7.12 5.19
N THR A 37 -4.79 -7.43 4.18
CA THR A 37 -4.63 -6.90 2.82
C THR A 37 -5.99 -6.73 2.14
N SER A 38 -6.11 -5.82 1.18
CA SER A 38 -7.36 -5.65 0.44
C SER A 38 -7.67 -6.89 -0.41
N CYS A 39 -8.92 -7.33 -0.44
CA CYS A 39 -9.38 -8.39 -1.34
C CYS A 39 -9.33 -7.99 -2.82
N LEU A 40 -9.21 -6.69 -3.13
CA LEU A 40 -9.02 -6.20 -4.50
C LEU A 40 -7.62 -6.52 -5.05
N ASP A 41 -6.63 -6.74 -4.19
CA ASP A 41 -5.31 -7.18 -4.64
C ASP A 41 -5.29 -8.70 -4.82
N ASN A 42 -5.33 -9.14 -6.07
CA ASN A 42 -5.31 -10.56 -6.46
C ASN A 42 -4.06 -10.95 -7.27
N ARG A 43 -3.07 -10.06 -7.39
CA ARG A 43 -1.86 -10.26 -8.23
C ARG A 43 -1.10 -11.54 -7.88
N ASP A 44 -1.00 -11.86 -6.60
CA ASP A 44 -0.31 -13.05 -6.08
C ASP A 44 -1.26 -14.03 -5.37
N GLY A 45 -2.57 -13.87 -5.58
CA GLY A 45 -3.67 -14.57 -4.93
C GLY A 45 -4.27 -13.77 -3.78
N VAL A 46 -5.58 -13.84 -3.63
CA VAL A 46 -6.32 -13.14 -2.56
C VAL A 46 -5.82 -13.58 -1.19
N GLY A 47 -5.58 -12.62 -0.30
CA GLY A 47 -5.13 -12.90 1.07
C GLY A 47 -3.63 -13.22 1.18
N TYR A 48 -2.82 -12.67 0.27
CA TYR A 48 -1.37 -12.74 0.38
C TYR A 48 -0.72 -11.37 0.23
N ILE A 49 0.31 -11.12 1.03
CA ILE A 49 1.23 -10.00 0.85
C ILE A 49 2.49 -10.57 0.22
N SER A 50 2.85 -10.05 -0.95
CA SER A 50 4.02 -10.51 -1.71
C SER A 50 4.95 -9.35 -2.03
N SER A 51 6.24 -9.59 -1.90
CA SER A 51 7.27 -8.65 -2.30
C SER A 51 7.94 -9.11 -3.62
N ARG A 52 8.42 -8.17 -4.41
CA ARG A 52 9.14 -8.47 -5.66
C ARG A 52 10.45 -9.22 -5.46
N ILE A 53 10.97 -9.26 -4.24
CA ILE A 53 12.18 -10.05 -3.89
C ILE A 53 11.83 -11.48 -3.46
N GLY A 54 10.59 -11.94 -3.68
CA GLY A 54 10.17 -13.32 -3.46
C GLY A 54 9.65 -13.64 -2.05
N MET A 55 9.57 -12.67 -1.14
CA MET A 55 8.93 -12.89 0.16
C MET A 55 7.42 -12.89 0.00
N LYS A 56 6.74 -13.88 0.58
CA LYS A 56 5.29 -14.02 0.54
C LYS A 56 4.75 -14.47 1.91
N ARG A 57 3.68 -13.85 2.37
CA ARG A 57 3.03 -14.18 3.65
C ARG A 57 1.51 -14.18 3.47
N LYS A 58 0.85 -15.10 4.17
CA LYS A 58 -0.62 -15.13 4.26
C LYS A 58 -1.10 -13.95 5.09
N ALA A 59 -2.14 -13.29 4.62
CA ALA A 59 -2.82 -12.18 5.28
C ALA A 59 -4.33 -12.42 5.27
N TYR A 60 -5.06 -11.75 6.15
CA TYR A 60 -6.52 -11.78 6.14
C TYR A 60 -7.04 -10.78 5.09
N PRO A 61 -7.88 -11.21 4.13
CA PRO A 61 -8.40 -10.33 3.10
C PRO A 61 -9.52 -9.43 3.66
N ILE A 62 -9.43 -8.12 3.38
CA ILE A 62 -10.42 -7.11 3.77
C ILE A 62 -11.26 -6.76 2.55
N GLY A 63 -12.58 -6.90 2.67
CA GLY A 63 -13.58 -6.35 1.75
C GLY A 63 -14.24 -5.10 2.34
N ASP A 64 -15.14 -4.50 1.55
CA ASP A 64 -15.81 -3.23 1.91
C ASP A 64 -16.63 -3.33 3.20
N ASP A 65 -17.29 -4.47 3.43
CA ASP A 65 -18.16 -4.74 4.59
C ASP A 65 -17.44 -5.51 5.72
N THR A 66 -16.11 -5.60 5.68
CA THR A 66 -15.37 -6.34 6.73
C THR A 66 -15.36 -5.55 8.03
N ASP A 67 -15.89 -6.15 9.12
CA ASP A 67 -15.75 -5.64 10.50
C ASP A 67 -14.33 -5.95 11.00
N ILE A 68 -13.39 -5.04 10.71
CA ILE A 68 -11.98 -5.20 11.11
C ILE A 68 -11.85 -5.09 12.63
N PHE A 69 -12.58 -4.16 13.24
CA PHE A 69 -12.53 -3.99 14.70
C PHE A 69 -12.98 -5.24 15.43
N GLY A 70 -14.16 -5.77 15.07
CA GLY A 70 -14.69 -6.99 15.68
C GLY A 70 -13.78 -8.20 15.47
N TYR A 71 -13.18 -8.32 14.27
CA TYR A 71 -12.21 -9.37 13.99
C TYR A 71 -11.00 -9.33 14.94
N ILE A 72 -10.39 -8.16 15.14
CA ILE A 72 -9.22 -8.01 16.03
C ILE A 72 -9.60 -8.11 17.49
N ALA A 73 -10.74 -7.52 17.90
CA ALA A 73 -11.20 -7.53 19.30
C ALA A 73 -11.48 -8.94 19.84
N ASN A 74 -11.92 -9.85 18.98
CA ASN A 74 -12.23 -11.24 19.32
C ASN A 74 -11.04 -12.21 19.21
N MET A 75 -9.84 -11.71 18.87
CA MET A 75 -8.65 -12.57 18.81
C MET A 75 -8.11 -12.92 20.19
N ASP A 76 -7.75 -14.18 20.38
CA ASP A 76 -7.06 -14.69 21.58
C ASP A 76 -5.90 -15.61 21.15
N PRO A 77 -4.66 -15.29 21.45
CA PRO A 77 -4.19 -14.04 22.06
C PRO A 77 -4.36 -12.82 21.14
N ARG A 78 -4.51 -11.65 21.74
CA ARG A 78 -4.51 -10.38 20.99
C ARG A 78 -3.16 -10.13 20.30
N PRO A 79 -3.17 -9.59 19.08
CA PRO A 79 -1.91 -9.27 18.40
C PRO A 79 -1.21 -8.07 19.04
N TYR A 80 0.11 -8.04 18.93
CA TYR A 80 0.93 -6.91 19.35
C TYR A 80 0.95 -5.75 18.34
N CYS A 81 0.58 -6.01 17.10
CA CYS A 81 0.50 -5.01 16.04
C CYS A 81 -0.41 -5.51 14.91
N VAL A 82 -1.14 -4.59 14.30
CA VAL A 82 -1.90 -4.83 13.07
C VAL A 82 -1.18 -4.17 11.91
N LEU A 83 -0.91 -4.93 10.86
CA LEU A 83 -0.20 -4.49 9.66
C LEU A 83 -1.13 -4.63 8.45
N VAL A 84 -1.35 -3.54 7.72
CA VAL A 84 -2.30 -3.50 6.60
C VAL A 84 -1.55 -3.14 5.31
N ASP A 85 -1.57 -4.03 4.31
CA ASP A 85 -1.06 -3.74 2.97
C ASP A 85 -2.19 -3.30 2.03
N GLU A 86 -1.84 -2.61 0.96
CA GLU A 86 -2.75 -2.05 -0.05
C GLU A 86 -3.88 -1.20 0.58
N ALA A 87 -3.55 -0.47 1.65
CA ALA A 87 -4.50 0.27 2.47
C ALA A 87 -5.22 1.41 1.72
N GLN A 88 -4.77 1.80 0.53
CA GLN A 88 -5.48 2.76 -0.32
C GLN A 88 -6.86 2.26 -0.76
N PHE A 89 -7.06 0.94 -0.80
CA PHE A 89 -8.33 0.33 -1.20
C PHE A 89 -9.33 0.18 -0.06
N LEU A 90 -8.98 0.58 1.15
CA LEU A 90 -9.90 0.57 2.29
C LEU A 90 -11.01 1.59 2.11
N THR A 91 -12.20 1.25 2.58
CA THR A 91 -13.31 2.19 2.71
C THR A 91 -13.09 3.12 3.90
N ARG A 92 -13.88 4.18 3.98
CA ARG A 92 -13.97 5.03 5.17
C ARG A 92 -14.21 4.21 6.44
N ALA A 93 -15.18 3.30 6.41
CA ALA A 93 -15.54 2.48 7.57
C ALA A 93 -14.36 1.63 8.06
N ASN A 94 -13.65 0.97 7.13
CA ASN A 94 -12.46 0.19 7.46
C ASN A 94 -11.38 1.06 8.14
N VAL A 95 -11.13 2.28 7.67
CA VAL A 95 -10.13 3.16 8.28
C VAL A 95 -10.55 3.63 9.67
N TYR A 96 -11.85 3.88 9.89
CA TYR A 96 -12.36 4.17 11.24
C TYR A 96 -12.20 2.99 12.18
N ASP A 97 -12.39 1.76 11.72
CA ASP A 97 -12.12 0.56 12.52
C ASP A 97 -10.63 0.46 12.91
N LEU A 98 -9.71 0.81 11.99
CA LEU A 98 -8.28 0.87 12.31
C LEU A 98 -7.98 1.89 13.41
N ALA A 99 -8.60 3.06 13.38
CA ALA A 99 -8.46 4.07 14.42
C ALA A 99 -9.00 3.57 15.77
N ARG A 100 -10.18 2.92 15.77
CA ARG A 100 -10.77 2.32 16.98
C ARG A 100 -9.90 1.21 17.59
N ILE A 101 -9.23 0.40 16.78
CA ILE A 101 -8.27 -0.61 17.26
C ILE A 101 -7.15 0.07 18.08
N VAL A 102 -6.65 1.21 17.60
CA VAL A 102 -5.65 1.99 18.32
C VAL A 102 -6.21 2.56 19.62
N ASP A 103 -7.35 3.22 19.53
CA ASP A 103 -7.91 3.99 20.65
C ASP A 103 -8.55 3.10 21.74
N GLU A 104 -9.27 2.04 21.34
CA GLU A 104 -10.05 1.21 22.27
C GLU A 104 -9.29 -0.05 22.72
N LEU A 105 -8.40 -0.62 21.88
CA LEU A 105 -7.67 -1.84 22.19
C LEU A 105 -6.19 -1.59 22.57
N ASP A 106 -5.70 -0.37 22.40
CA ASP A 106 -4.28 0.03 22.60
C ASP A 106 -3.29 -0.83 21.77
N ILE A 107 -3.69 -1.19 20.54
CA ILE A 107 -2.89 -1.97 19.60
C ILE A 107 -2.41 -1.06 18.47
N PRO A 108 -1.10 -0.93 18.23
CA PRO A 108 -0.59 -0.12 17.13
C PRO A 108 -0.99 -0.69 15.77
N VAL A 109 -1.37 0.20 14.86
CA VAL A 109 -1.73 -0.14 13.48
C VAL A 109 -0.81 0.56 12.50
N MET A 110 -0.23 -0.19 11.57
CA MET A 110 0.59 0.36 10.48
C MET A 110 -0.06 0.05 9.14
N ALA A 111 -0.60 1.07 8.48
CA ALA A 111 -1.21 0.96 7.17
C ALA A 111 -0.21 1.38 6.07
N PHE A 112 -0.04 0.52 5.08
CA PHE A 112 0.85 0.71 3.94
C PHE A 112 0.04 0.84 2.66
N GLY A 113 0.32 1.84 1.83
CA GLY A 113 -0.46 2.04 0.61
C GLY A 113 0.07 3.10 -0.34
N LEU A 114 -0.66 3.31 -1.42
CA LEU A 114 -0.47 4.43 -2.34
C LEU A 114 -1.19 5.65 -1.77
N LYS A 115 -0.65 6.85 -1.97
CA LYS A 115 -1.35 8.09 -1.62
C LYS A 115 -2.42 8.44 -2.67
N ASN A 116 -2.03 8.41 -3.93
CA ASN A 116 -2.81 8.85 -5.07
C ASN A 116 -2.70 7.86 -6.24
N ASP A 117 -3.70 7.89 -7.11
CA ASP A 117 -3.76 7.12 -8.34
C ASP A 117 -2.92 7.76 -9.48
N PHE A 118 -2.98 7.17 -10.68
CA PHE A 118 -2.28 7.66 -11.87
C PHE A 118 -2.84 8.97 -12.42
N GLN A 119 -4.10 9.31 -12.10
CA GLN A 119 -4.74 10.59 -12.44
C GLN A 119 -4.45 11.68 -11.40
N ASN A 120 -3.71 11.34 -10.35
CA ASN A 120 -3.37 12.19 -9.22
C ASN A 120 -4.56 12.52 -8.30
N ASN A 121 -5.58 11.67 -8.26
CA ASN A 121 -6.66 11.73 -7.29
C ASN A 121 -6.29 10.90 -6.05
N LEU A 122 -6.74 11.32 -4.87
CA LEU A 122 -6.61 10.51 -3.67
C LEU A 122 -7.49 9.27 -3.75
N PHE A 123 -6.95 8.14 -3.32
CA PHE A 123 -7.77 6.99 -2.99
C PHE A 123 -8.60 7.26 -1.71
N GLU A 124 -9.75 6.60 -1.58
CA GLU A 124 -10.62 6.78 -0.42
C GLU A 124 -9.91 6.41 0.88
N GLY A 125 -9.33 5.22 0.97
CA GLY A 125 -8.60 4.77 2.15
C GLY A 125 -7.45 5.71 2.51
N SER A 126 -6.69 6.16 1.52
CA SER A 126 -5.59 7.10 1.72
C SER A 126 -6.05 8.47 2.21
N LYS A 127 -7.20 8.96 1.73
CA LYS A 127 -7.81 10.21 2.22
C LYS A 127 -8.08 10.13 3.72
N TYR A 128 -8.73 9.06 4.17
CA TYR A 128 -9.07 8.91 5.59
C TYR A 128 -7.86 8.57 6.46
N LEU A 129 -6.87 7.83 5.94
CA LEU A 129 -5.61 7.60 6.63
C LEU A 129 -4.81 8.91 6.81
N LEU A 130 -4.79 9.80 5.82
CA LEU A 130 -4.18 11.13 5.96
C LEU A 130 -4.87 12.00 7.02
N LEU A 131 -6.18 11.81 7.26
CA LEU A 131 -6.94 12.57 8.25
C LEU A 131 -6.79 12.02 9.67
N LEU A 132 -6.69 10.70 9.83
CA LEU A 132 -6.82 10.04 11.13
C LEU A 132 -5.49 9.51 11.70
N SER A 133 -4.43 9.40 10.88
CA SER A 133 -3.17 8.84 11.36
C SER A 133 -2.41 9.80 12.29
N ASP A 134 -1.88 9.26 13.39
CA ASP A 134 -0.99 9.97 14.31
C ASP A 134 0.37 10.25 13.68
N LYS A 135 0.82 9.35 12.79
CA LYS A 135 2.09 9.48 12.07
C LYS A 135 1.94 9.15 10.60
N ILE A 136 2.51 10.01 9.77
CA ILE A 136 2.48 9.88 8.31
C ILE A 136 3.92 9.89 7.80
N ASP A 137 4.36 8.77 7.21
CA ASP A 137 5.71 8.59 6.69
C ASP A 137 5.69 8.26 5.20
N GLU A 138 6.63 8.81 4.45
CA GLU A 138 6.80 8.49 3.04
C GLU A 138 7.92 7.47 2.81
N ILE A 139 7.60 6.34 2.21
CA ILE A 139 8.57 5.36 1.71
C ILE A 139 9.06 5.85 0.34
N LYS A 140 10.28 6.37 0.33
CA LYS A 140 10.83 7.06 -0.83
C LYS A 140 11.39 6.09 -1.87
N THR A 141 11.21 6.46 -3.14
CA THR A 141 11.90 5.82 -4.28
C THR A 141 12.27 6.89 -5.30
N ILE A 142 13.06 6.51 -6.30
CA ILE A 142 13.53 7.40 -7.35
C ILE A 142 12.59 7.40 -8.57
N CYS A 143 12.58 8.51 -9.29
CA CYS A 143 11.84 8.66 -10.54
C CYS A 143 12.42 7.74 -11.62
N HIS A 144 11.54 7.10 -12.40
CA HIS A 144 11.93 6.25 -13.53
C HIS A 144 12.83 6.98 -14.55
N TYR A 145 12.61 8.28 -14.76
CA TYR A 145 13.30 9.07 -15.79
C TYR A 145 14.46 9.92 -15.27
N CYS A 146 14.63 10.09 -13.97
CA CYS A 146 15.72 10.90 -13.42
C CYS A 146 16.01 10.55 -11.95
N SER A 147 17.05 11.16 -11.37
CA SER A 147 17.48 10.93 -9.98
C SER A 147 16.60 11.61 -8.89
N ARG A 148 15.53 12.32 -9.28
CA ARG A 148 14.64 12.97 -8.31
C ARG A 148 13.75 11.94 -7.61
N LYS A 149 13.28 12.31 -6.42
CA LYS A 149 12.27 11.52 -5.71
C LYS A 149 11.01 11.34 -6.57
N ALA A 150 10.52 10.10 -6.67
CA ALA A 150 9.22 9.80 -7.24
C ALA A 150 8.12 10.12 -6.23
N THR A 151 7.09 10.83 -6.66
CA THR A 151 5.96 11.24 -5.82
C THR A 151 4.62 10.91 -6.45
N MET A 152 4.63 10.46 -7.69
CA MET A 152 3.45 10.20 -8.51
C MET A 152 3.59 8.88 -9.26
N VAL A 153 2.47 8.34 -9.68
CA VAL A 153 2.38 7.14 -10.50
C VAL A 153 1.93 7.55 -11.90
N LEU A 154 2.60 7.07 -12.91
CA LEU A 154 2.24 7.26 -14.32
C LEU A 154 1.83 5.90 -14.89
N ARG A 155 0.64 5.85 -15.49
CA ARG A 155 0.15 4.67 -16.20
C ARG A 155 0.66 4.72 -17.63
N MET A 156 1.17 3.59 -18.11
CA MET A 156 1.69 3.43 -19.46
C MET A 156 0.90 2.34 -20.19
N GLU A 157 0.41 2.64 -21.37
CA GLU A 157 -0.25 1.70 -22.25
C GLU A 157 0.42 1.79 -23.64
N ASP A 158 0.90 0.68 -24.14
CA ASP A 158 1.67 0.62 -25.40
C ASP A 158 2.81 1.65 -25.48
N GLY A 159 3.53 1.86 -24.38
CA GLY A 159 4.64 2.81 -24.28
C GLY A 159 4.23 4.29 -24.25
N LYS A 160 2.93 4.59 -24.12
CA LYS A 160 2.42 5.96 -24.04
C LYS A 160 1.80 6.23 -22.66
N PRO A 161 1.94 7.46 -22.14
CA PRO A 161 1.29 7.83 -20.88
C PRO A 161 -0.22 7.95 -21.04
N VAL A 162 -0.96 7.43 -20.06
CA VAL A 162 -2.43 7.48 -20.00
C VAL A 162 -2.85 8.22 -18.74
N TYR A 163 -3.74 9.20 -18.88
CA TYR A 163 -4.23 10.05 -17.79
C TYR A 163 -5.73 9.91 -17.51
N GLU A 164 -6.43 9.10 -18.32
CA GLU A 164 -7.87 8.87 -18.21
C GLU A 164 -8.17 7.38 -18.05
N GLY A 165 -9.32 7.06 -17.48
CA GLY A 165 -9.78 5.69 -17.29
C GLY A 165 -10.17 5.37 -15.84
N ALA A 166 -10.50 4.10 -15.57
CA ALA A 166 -10.85 3.65 -14.23
C ALA A 166 -9.68 3.79 -13.27
N GLN A 167 -9.97 4.21 -12.03
CA GLN A 167 -8.96 4.37 -10.97
C GLN A 167 -8.20 3.08 -10.68
N VAL A 168 -8.89 1.96 -10.69
CA VAL A 168 -8.35 0.61 -10.52
C VAL A 168 -8.65 -0.19 -11.76
N GLN A 169 -7.63 -0.76 -12.38
CA GLN A 169 -7.78 -1.70 -13.48
C GLN A 169 -7.02 -2.97 -13.14
N ILE A 170 -7.76 -4.07 -13.04
CA ILE A 170 -7.23 -5.39 -12.73
C ILE A 170 -7.07 -6.13 -14.05
N GLY A 171 -5.83 -6.45 -14.39
CA GLY A 171 -5.49 -7.29 -15.55
C GLY A 171 -5.45 -6.52 -16.89
N GLY A 172 -4.25 -6.35 -17.41
CA GLY A 172 -3.97 -5.77 -18.73
C GLY A 172 -2.45 -5.67 -18.95
N HIS A 173 -2.05 -5.39 -20.18
CA HIS A 173 -0.65 -5.11 -20.56
C HIS A 173 -0.15 -3.74 -20.06
N GLU A 174 -0.79 -3.24 -19.01
CA GLU A 174 -0.52 -1.93 -18.48
C GLU A 174 0.65 -1.97 -17.52
N SER A 175 1.53 -1.02 -17.66
CA SER A 175 2.60 -0.81 -16.71
C SER A 175 2.40 0.50 -15.95
N TYR A 176 2.64 0.45 -14.65
CA TYR A 176 2.69 1.63 -13.81
C TYR A 176 4.14 1.91 -13.44
N ILE A 177 4.57 3.14 -13.66
CA ILE A 177 5.91 3.59 -13.30
C ILE A 177 5.87 4.72 -12.28
N SER A 178 6.87 4.76 -11.40
CA SER A 178 7.00 5.80 -10.40
C SER A 178 7.78 6.97 -10.95
N VAL A 179 7.21 8.16 -10.90
CA VAL A 179 7.79 9.36 -11.50
C VAL A 179 7.76 10.57 -10.55
N CYS A 180 8.65 11.52 -10.77
CA CYS A 180 8.56 12.82 -10.13
C CYS A 180 7.48 13.68 -10.80
N ARG A 181 7.00 14.72 -10.10
CA ARG A 181 5.96 15.62 -10.61
C ARG A 181 6.27 16.17 -12.00
N LYS A 182 7.53 16.56 -12.28
CA LYS A 182 7.94 17.05 -13.59
C LYS A 182 7.66 16.03 -14.70
N HIS A 183 8.02 14.77 -14.48
CA HIS A 183 7.86 13.71 -15.47
C HIS A 183 6.46 13.08 -15.49
N TRP A 184 5.62 13.41 -14.53
CA TRP A 184 4.20 13.09 -14.62
C TRP A 184 3.48 14.04 -15.59
N PHE A 185 3.80 15.36 -15.56
CA PHE A 185 3.23 16.34 -16.50
C PHE A 185 3.86 16.28 -17.90
N ASN A 186 5.15 16.00 -17.96
CA ASN A 186 5.92 16.00 -19.21
C ASN A 186 6.85 14.78 -19.22
N PRO A 187 6.32 13.57 -19.45
CA PRO A 187 7.16 12.39 -19.59
C PRO A 187 8.00 12.50 -20.86
N PRO A 188 9.27 12.05 -20.83
CA PRO A 188 10.08 11.97 -22.04
C PRO A 188 9.41 11.03 -23.05
N HIS A 189 9.43 11.38 -24.32
CA HIS A 189 9.07 10.45 -25.39
C HIS A 189 10.13 9.36 -25.42
N GLU A 190 9.79 8.15 -25.00
CA GLU A 190 10.75 7.06 -24.99
C GLU A 190 10.93 6.46 -26.38
N ASN A 191 12.18 6.49 -26.82
CA ASN A 191 12.74 5.30 -27.45
C ASN A 191 12.99 4.31 -26.30
N ILE A 192 12.20 3.25 -26.20
CA ILE A 192 12.33 2.19 -25.19
C ILE A 192 13.71 1.57 -25.38
N ILE A 193 14.68 2.00 -24.57
CA ILE A 193 15.89 1.21 -24.38
C ILE A 193 15.42 0.01 -23.56
N SER A 194 15.18 -1.11 -24.23
CA SER A 194 15.00 -2.39 -23.61
C SER A 194 16.23 -2.68 -22.77
N LEU A 195 16.15 -2.45 -21.46
CA LEU A 195 17.10 -3.02 -20.52
C LEU A 195 16.89 -4.53 -20.59
N ASN A 196 17.67 -5.18 -21.46
CA ASN A 196 17.80 -6.61 -21.48
C ASN A 196 18.12 -7.08 -20.07
N LYS A 197 17.24 -7.91 -19.54
CA LYS A 197 17.48 -8.67 -18.33
C LYS A 197 18.77 -9.47 -18.51
N ALA A 198 19.80 -9.14 -17.77
CA ALA A 198 20.90 -10.05 -17.48
C ALA A 198 20.50 -10.93 -16.30
#